data_0af78513ace0ddb4eac1d99808daa0bd
#
_entry.id   0af78513ace0ddb4eac1d99808daa0bd
#
_cell.length_a   1.000
_cell.length_b   1.000
_cell.length_c   1.000
_cell.angle_alpha   90.00
_cell.angle_beta   90.00
_cell.angle_gamma   90.00
#
_symmetry.space_group_name_H-M   'P 1'
#
loop_
_entity.id
_entity.type
_entity.pdbx_description
1 polymer ?
#
loop_
_entity_poly.entity_id
_entity_poly.type
_entity_poly.pdbx_seq_one_letter_code
_entity_poly.pdbx_strand_id
1 'polypeptide(L)'
;MERLILIGLNHNTAPLEVREKVAFDAQRREAELSALREKFSECEVVLLCTCNRTEIYLARSDPTRPGKNELTEFLARSGEFTPATLSGHLYFKTDRDVAAHLFNVASSLDSMVLGETQILGQVREAYEFSRSRDMAGRMLHPLFQRAIAVGKQVLSETKLAEGRVSIASVAVDYARQIFDSFADKTALCIGAGKISTLVLEHLRELGLKKLLVCNRDPEKAKSLAVKYSGKAVEFEKLTESLATADIVITATGSTKPIISRAMFEKVMRRRKHKPVFLIDIALPRDIAPDVGELTNVYLYNLDDLQKVVLATHSQRNGAVEAANLIVAEHVGEFVAWHRARELGPMIDQLFRRSHAAAQEELSRVIGRLGEISAQQREQLEDLTRRIVNKLLHDPVSMLRDGEGRHGSGQYRHAVTKLFKLDEDDEPTES
;
A
#
# COMPACT_ATOMS: atom_id res chain seq x y z
N MET A 1 12.71 12.24 -14.96
CA MET A 1 12.20 13.08 -13.86
C MET A 1 11.33 12.21 -12.99
N GLU A 2 11.44 12.35 -11.65
CA GLU A 2 10.71 11.50 -10.70
C GLU A 2 9.23 11.85 -10.69
N ARG A 3 8.39 11.01 -11.29
CA ARG A 3 6.94 11.22 -11.34
C ARG A 3 6.17 10.38 -10.34
N LEU A 4 6.63 9.17 -10.09
CA LEU A 4 6.07 8.32 -9.04
C LEU A 4 6.81 8.58 -7.74
N ILE A 5 6.09 8.84 -6.68
CA ILE A 5 6.63 9.00 -5.32
C ILE A 5 5.81 8.22 -4.31
N LEU A 6 6.49 7.77 -3.29
CA LEU A 6 5.93 7.11 -2.13
C LEU A 6 6.53 7.74 -0.88
N ILE A 7 5.69 8.12 0.03
CA ILE A 7 6.07 8.41 1.42
C ILE A 7 5.23 7.56 2.36
N GLY A 8 5.85 7.03 3.39
CA GLY A 8 5.12 6.24 4.37
C GLY A 8 5.98 5.77 5.52
N LEU A 9 5.36 5.07 6.41
CA LEU A 9 5.98 4.35 7.52
C LEU A 9 5.35 2.96 7.65
N ASN A 10 6.11 2.04 8.22
CA ASN A 10 5.63 0.69 8.49
C ASN A 10 6.19 0.16 9.82
N HIS A 11 5.89 -1.08 10.14
CA HIS A 11 6.33 -1.77 11.35
C HIS A 11 7.85 -1.85 11.54
N ASN A 12 8.64 -1.75 10.43
CA ASN A 12 10.11 -1.75 10.49
C ASN A 12 10.67 -0.37 10.82
N THR A 13 9.96 0.71 10.46
CA THR A 13 10.46 2.08 10.58
C THR A 13 9.83 2.86 11.74
N ALA A 14 8.67 2.43 12.22
CA ALA A 14 7.92 3.14 13.25
C ALA A 14 7.36 2.19 14.32
N PRO A 15 7.55 2.49 15.61
CA PRO A 15 6.94 1.74 16.69
C PRO A 15 5.41 1.89 16.68
N LEU A 16 4.74 1.03 17.44
CA LEU A 16 3.27 0.96 17.47
C LEU A 16 2.61 2.31 17.82
N GLU A 17 3.18 3.03 18.80
CA GLU A 17 2.69 4.33 19.28
C GLU A 17 2.68 5.40 18.19
N VAL A 18 3.63 5.35 17.24
CA VAL A 18 3.70 6.27 16.10
C VAL A 18 2.70 5.83 15.03
N ARG A 19 2.63 4.52 14.74
CA ARG A 19 1.71 3.98 13.73
C ARG A 19 0.24 4.22 14.09
N GLU A 20 -0.13 4.08 15.37
CA GLU A 20 -1.48 4.33 15.86
C GLU A 20 -1.97 5.77 15.59
N LYS A 21 -1.09 6.76 15.72
CA LYS A 21 -1.45 8.16 15.53
C LYS A 21 -1.62 8.54 14.05
N VAL A 22 -0.89 7.88 13.14
CA VAL A 22 -1.01 8.10 11.69
C VAL A 22 -1.88 7.06 11.00
N ALA A 23 -2.50 6.16 11.76
CA ALA A 23 -3.49 5.24 11.22
C ALA A 23 -4.80 5.97 10.89
N PHE A 24 -5.38 5.64 9.74
CA PHE A 24 -6.64 6.24 9.29
C PHE A 24 -7.74 5.19 9.27
N ASP A 25 -8.76 5.39 10.10
CA ASP A 25 -10.02 4.68 9.96
C ASP A 25 -10.76 5.09 8.67
N ALA A 26 -11.89 4.48 8.38
CA ALA A 26 -12.61 4.73 7.14
C ALA A 26 -13.04 6.21 6.96
N GLN A 27 -13.47 6.86 8.05
CA GLN A 27 -13.88 8.27 8.03
C GLN A 27 -12.70 9.22 7.84
N ARG A 28 -11.62 8.97 8.58
CA ARG A 28 -10.40 9.75 8.51
C ARG A 28 -9.71 9.59 7.17
N ARG A 29 -9.69 8.37 6.59
CA ARG A 29 -9.17 8.10 5.25
C ARG A 29 -9.87 8.93 4.18
N GLU A 30 -11.19 9.09 4.26
CA GLU A 30 -11.96 9.95 3.35
C GLU A 30 -11.53 11.43 3.47
N ALA A 31 -11.44 11.93 4.68
CA ALA A 31 -11.07 13.31 4.94
C ALA A 31 -9.63 13.61 4.48
N GLU A 32 -8.68 12.72 4.79
CA GLU A 32 -7.28 12.90 4.41
C GLU A 32 -7.07 12.77 2.90
N LEU A 33 -7.79 11.88 2.22
CA LEU A 33 -7.75 11.76 0.77
C LEU A 33 -8.29 13.04 0.11
N SER A 34 -9.38 13.59 0.62
CA SER A 34 -9.95 14.87 0.16
C SER A 34 -8.98 16.04 0.38
N ALA A 35 -8.31 16.10 1.53
CA ALA A 35 -7.30 17.11 1.82
C ALA A 35 -6.06 17.01 0.91
N LEU A 36 -5.63 15.76 0.56
CA LEU A 36 -4.56 15.54 -0.42
C LEU A 36 -4.96 16.03 -1.81
N ARG A 37 -6.20 15.77 -2.24
CA ARG A 37 -6.73 16.25 -3.52
C ARG A 37 -6.81 17.77 -3.58
N GLU A 38 -7.27 18.41 -2.52
CA GLU A 38 -7.34 19.89 -2.43
C GLU A 38 -5.94 20.52 -2.49
N LYS A 39 -5.00 19.94 -1.72
CA LYS A 39 -3.63 20.47 -1.65
C LYS A 39 -2.79 20.19 -2.89
N PHE A 40 -3.02 19.06 -3.57
CA PHE A 40 -2.24 18.55 -4.69
C PHE A 40 -3.16 18.10 -5.84
N SER A 41 -3.97 19.01 -6.37
CA SER A 41 -5.03 18.76 -7.36
C SER A 41 -4.53 18.11 -8.65
N GLU A 42 -3.28 18.38 -9.05
CA GLU A 42 -2.63 17.83 -10.24
C GLU A 42 -2.04 16.42 -10.06
N CYS A 43 -2.17 15.86 -8.85
CA CYS A 43 -1.59 14.56 -8.53
C CYS A 43 -2.64 13.46 -8.51
N GLU A 44 -2.25 12.27 -9.01
CA GLU A 44 -2.95 11.05 -8.68
C GLU A 44 -2.51 10.60 -7.28
N VAL A 45 -3.43 10.07 -6.46
CA VAL A 45 -3.14 9.66 -5.08
C VAL A 45 -3.82 8.36 -4.73
N VAL A 46 -3.08 7.44 -4.11
CA VAL A 46 -3.63 6.28 -3.41
C VAL A 46 -3.08 6.24 -1.98
N LEU A 47 -3.97 6.14 -1.01
CA LEU A 47 -3.66 6.05 0.40
C LEU A 47 -3.85 4.60 0.88
N LEU A 48 -2.76 3.89 1.15
CA LEU A 48 -2.75 2.55 1.72
C LEU A 48 -2.54 2.64 3.24
N CYS A 49 -3.56 2.29 4.00
CA CYS A 49 -3.53 2.27 5.44
C CYS A 49 -3.97 0.90 5.96
N THR A 50 -3.10 0.26 6.75
CA THR A 50 -3.33 -1.04 7.39
C THR A 50 -2.87 -0.98 8.84
N CYS A 51 -2.99 -2.08 9.61
CA CYS A 51 -2.42 -2.14 10.96
C CYS A 51 -0.89 -2.01 10.99
N ASN A 52 -0.19 -2.28 9.87
CA ASN A 52 1.27 -2.34 9.83
C ASN A 52 1.93 -1.24 9.01
N ARG A 53 1.17 -0.46 8.24
CA ARG A 53 1.69 0.62 7.39
C ARG A 53 0.68 1.71 7.11
N THR A 54 1.19 2.93 6.95
CA THR A 54 0.49 4.05 6.34
C THR A 54 1.38 4.59 5.23
N GLU A 55 0.90 4.55 4.00
CA GLU A 55 1.65 4.88 2.79
C GLU A 55 0.81 5.75 1.86
N ILE A 56 1.42 6.81 1.33
CA ILE A 56 0.83 7.69 0.32
C ILE A 56 1.61 7.47 -0.97
N TYR A 57 0.94 6.92 -1.97
CA TYR A 57 1.43 6.78 -3.33
C TYR A 57 0.91 7.93 -4.16
N LEU A 58 1.81 8.63 -4.85
CA LEU A 58 1.45 9.73 -5.72
C LEU A 58 2.08 9.57 -7.11
N ALA A 59 1.33 10.02 -8.12
CA ALA A 59 1.89 10.32 -9.41
C ALA A 59 1.66 11.81 -9.68
N ARG A 60 2.75 12.54 -9.96
CA ARG A 60 2.74 13.98 -10.10
C ARG A 60 2.99 14.41 -11.54
N SER A 61 2.32 15.45 -11.97
CA SER A 61 2.54 16.08 -13.29
C SER A 61 3.79 16.94 -13.27
N ASP A 62 3.95 17.76 -12.23
CA ASP A 62 5.19 18.50 -11.96
C ASP A 62 6.18 17.60 -11.19
N PRO A 63 7.37 17.33 -11.73
CA PRO A 63 8.37 16.49 -11.08
C PRO A 63 8.97 17.09 -9.79
N THR A 64 8.71 18.35 -9.50
CA THR A 64 9.25 19.04 -8.32
C THR A 64 8.27 19.06 -7.14
N ARG A 65 6.95 18.99 -7.40
CA ARG A 65 5.92 19.13 -6.37
C ARG A 65 4.81 18.08 -6.47
N PRO A 66 4.34 17.54 -5.32
CA PRO A 66 4.86 17.75 -3.98
C PRO A 66 6.22 17.08 -3.76
N GLY A 67 7.06 17.69 -2.94
CA GLY A 67 8.33 17.12 -2.49
C GLY A 67 8.20 16.34 -1.17
N LYS A 68 9.31 15.73 -0.72
CA LYS A 68 9.37 14.98 0.55
C LYS A 68 8.91 15.82 1.74
N ASN A 69 9.33 17.09 1.82
CA ASN A 69 9.02 17.95 2.95
C ASN A 69 7.51 18.24 3.05
N GLU A 70 6.85 18.59 1.94
CA GLU A 70 5.42 18.89 1.89
C GLU A 70 4.56 17.71 2.31
N LEU A 71 4.97 16.50 1.92
CA LEU A 71 4.29 15.25 2.30
C LEU A 71 4.59 14.85 3.76
N THR A 72 5.81 15.12 4.25
CA THR A 72 6.16 14.92 5.66
C THR A 72 5.32 15.84 6.55
N GLU A 73 5.16 17.12 6.19
CA GLU A 73 4.29 18.06 6.88
C GLU A 73 2.83 17.60 6.88
N PHE A 74 2.36 17.07 5.75
CA PHE A 74 1.01 16.54 5.65
C PHE A 74 0.78 15.40 6.65
N LEU A 75 1.63 14.37 6.65
CA LEU A 75 1.52 13.23 7.56
C LEU A 75 1.73 13.64 9.03
N ALA A 76 2.63 14.57 9.29
CA ALA A 76 2.89 15.07 10.65
C ALA A 76 1.66 15.77 11.25
N ARG A 77 0.99 16.61 10.44
CA ARG A 77 -0.26 17.25 10.85
C ARG A 77 -1.34 16.22 11.15
N SER A 78 -1.50 15.22 10.28
CA SER A 78 -2.50 14.17 10.44
C SER A 78 -2.27 13.33 11.70
N GLY A 79 -1.01 13.09 12.10
CA GLY A 79 -0.63 12.32 13.30
C GLY A 79 -0.41 13.13 14.57
N GLU A 80 -0.63 14.45 14.51
CA GLU A 80 -0.33 15.38 15.63
C GLU A 80 1.16 15.34 16.04
N PHE A 81 2.05 15.19 15.06
CA PHE A 81 3.51 15.24 15.24
C PHE A 81 4.10 16.54 14.71
N THR A 82 5.32 16.87 15.16
CA THR A 82 6.14 17.81 14.41
C THR A 82 6.78 17.11 13.21
N PRO A 83 7.02 17.80 12.07
CA PRO A 83 7.70 17.20 10.93
C PRO A 83 9.07 16.59 11.29
N ALA A 84 9.82 17.25 12.19
CA ALA A 84 11.12 16.77 12.65
C ALA A 84 11.03 15.42 13.38
N THR A 85 10.03 15.25 14.25
CA THR A 85 9.84 14.01 15.01
C THR A 85 9.41 12.85 14.10
N LEU A 86 8.49 13.12 13.15
CA LEU A 86 7.97 12.07 12.28
C LEU A 86 8.97 11.65 11.18
N SER A 87 9.81 12.59 10.71
CA SER A 87 10.73 12.36 9.58
C SER A 87 11.68 11.18 9.78
N GLY A 88 12.10 10.91 11.03
CA GLY A 88 12.95 9.77 11.38
C GLY A 88 12.28 8.39 11.19
N HIS A 89 10.97 8.35 11.08
CA HIS A 89 10.17 7.15 10.90
C HIS A 89 9.69 6.96 9.46
N LEU A 90 9.86 7.98 8.60
CA LEU A 90 9.36 7.97 7.23
C LEU A 90 10.42 7.48 6.24
N TYR A 91 10.01 6.59 5.35
CA TYR A 91 10.74 6.33 4.11
C TYR A 91 10.12 7.11 2.95
N PHE A 92 10.99 7.44 2.00
CA PHE A 92 10.62 8.11 0.76
C PHE A 92 11.24 7.34 -0.41
N LYS A 93 10.44 7.04 -1.42
CA LYS A 93 10.88 6.29 -2.61
C LYS A 93 10.39 6.97 -3.87
N THR A 94 11.07 6.73 -4.98
CA THR A 94 10.74 7.32 -6.28
C THR A 94 10.72 6.26 -7.38
N ASP A 95 9.92 6.45 -8.38
CA ASP A 95 9.80 5.72 -9.66
C ASP A 95 9.95 4.19 -9.54
N ARG A 96 11.09 3.64 -9.93
CA ARG A 96 11.37 2.19 -9.87
C ARG A 96 11.19 1.62 -8.46
N ASP A 97 11.67 2.35 -7.46
CA ASP A 97 11.62 1.88 -6.08
C ASP A 97 10.20 1.92 -5.51
N VAL A 98 9.33 2.79 -6.04
CA VAL A 98 7.89 2.77 -5.73
C VAL A 98 7.23 1.50 -6.25
N ALA A 99 7.51 1.14 -7.52
CA ALA A 99 6.98 -0.08 -8.11
C ALA A 99 7.48 -1.34 -7.39
N ALA A 100 8.79 -1.41 -7.15
CA ALA A 100 9.40 -2.52 -6.42
C ALA A 100 8.79 -2.67 -5.02
N HIS A 101 8.64 -1.57 -4.30
CA HIS A 101 8.04 -1.58 -2.96
C HIS A 101 6.59 -2.05 -3.00
N LEU A 102 5.75 -1.48 -3.86
CA LEU A 102 4.34 -1.85 -3.95
C LEU A 102 4.15 -3.32 -4.37
N PHE A 103 4.99 -3.84 -5.26
CA PHE A 103 4.92 -5.24 -5.69
C PHE A 103 5.35 -6.18 -4.55
N ASN A 104 6.37 -5.83 -3.77
CA ASN A 104 6.76 -6.55 -2.56
C ASN A 104 5.63 -6.54 -1.51
N VAL A 105 4.99 -5.39 -1.30
CA VAL A 105 3.84 -5.26 -0.39
C VAL A 105 2.68 -6.14 -0.85
N ALA A 106 2.27 -6.03 -2.11
CA ALA A 106 1.16 -6.80 -2.67
C ALA A 106 1.42 -8.32 -2.66
N SER A 107 2.70 -8.72 -2.78
CA SER A 107 3.16 -10.11 -2.71
C SER A 107 3.40 -10.59 -1.28
N SER A 108 3.14 -9.76 -0.27
CA SER A 108 3.42 -10.06 1.15
C SER A 108 4.87 -10.38 1.48
N LEU A 109 5.82 -9.88 0.68
CA LEU A 109 7.26 -9.97 0.94
C LEU A 109 7.74 -8.89 1.91
N ASP A 110 7.06 -7.73 1.95
CA ASP A 110 7.30 -6.64 2.91
C ASP A 110 6.21 -6.61 4.01
N SER A 111 5.61 -7.74 4.31
CA SER A 111 4.64 -7.89 5.40
C SER A 111 5.31 -8.48 6.63
N MET A 112 4.83 -8.13 7.83
CA MET A 112 5.31 -8.76 9.08
C MET A 112 5.14 -10.28 9.06
N VAL A 113 4.07 -10.75 8.44
CA VAL A 113 3.82 -12.18 8.20
C VAL A 113 3.99 -12.46 6.71
N LEU A 114 5.10 -13.09 6.34
CA LEU A 114 5.37 -13.46 4.94
C LEU A 114 4.26 -14.37 4.39
N GLY A 115 3.74 -14.02 3.21
CA GLY A 115 2.67 -14.77 2.56
C GLY A 115 1.27 -14.48 3.08
N GLU A 116 1.04 -13.46 3.91
CA GLU A 116 -0.29 -13.06 4.36
C GLU A 116 -1.15 -12.58 3.20
N THR A 117 -2.27 -13.27 2.93
CA THR A 117 -3.15 -12.93 1.80
C THR A 117 -3.98 -11.68 2.01
N GLN A 118 -4.09 -11.19 3.26
CA GLN A 118 -4.92 -10.04 3.59
C GLN A 118 -4.39 -8.75 2.95
N ILE A 119 -3.06 -8.58 2.90
CA ILE A 119 -2.44 -7.38 2.34
C ILE A 119 -2.79 -7.15 0.87
N LEU A 120 -2.88 -8.21 0.07
CA LEU A 120 -3.31 -8.10 -1.32
C LEU A 120 -4.75 -7.55 -1.44
N GLY A 121 -5.63 -7.99 -0.54
CA GLY A 121 -6.98 -7.45 -0.44
C GLY A 121 -7.01 -5.98 -0.04
N GLN A 122 -6.16 -5.58 0.91
CA GLN A 122 -6.04 -4.19 1.39
C GLN A 122 -5.46 -3.27 0.31
N VAL A 123 -4.46 -3.72 -0.46
CA VAL A 123 -3.92 -2.99 -1.61
C VAL A 123 -5.00 -2.75 -2.66
N ARG A 124 -5.81 -3.79 -2.97
CA ARG A 124 -6.94 -3.65 -3.90
C ARG A 124 -7.98 -2.66 -3.37
N GLU A 125 -8.39 -2.79 -2.11
CA GLU A 125 -9.37 -1.89 -1.49
C GLU A 125 -8.90 -0.43 -1.51
N ALA A 126 -7.65 -0.16 -1.16
CA ALA A 126 -7.06 1.17 -1.18
C ALA A 126 -7.08 1.77 -2.60
N TYR A 127 -6.71 0.98 -3.60
CA TYR A 127 -6.76 1.40 -5.00
C TYR A 127 -8.18 1.65 -5.48
N GLU A 128 -9.14 0.75 -5.24
CA GLU A 128 -10.54 0.90 -5.64
C GLU A 128 -11.18 2.12 -4.97
N PHE A 129 -10.83 2.38 -3.71
CA PHE A 129 -11.28 3.55 -2.98
C PHE A 129 -10.84 4.87 -3.64
N SER A 130 -9.57 4.98 -4.03
CA SER A 130 -9.06 6.17 -4.73
C SER A 130 -9.59 6.27 -6.16
N ARG A 131 -9.69 5.14 -6.87
CA ARG A 131 -10.24 5.10 -8.24
C ARG A 131 -11.69 5.56 -8.30
N SER A 132 -12.53 5.15 -7.35
CA SER A 132 -13.95 5.55 -7.30
C SER A 132 -14.14 7.05 -7.08
N ARG A 133 -13.07 7.78 -6.79
CA ARG A 133 -13.01 9.24 -6.58
C ARG A 133 -12.18 9.98 -7.63
N ASP A 134 -11.87 9.31 -8.75
CA ASP A 134 -11.04 9.83 -9.83
C ASP A 134 -9.65 10.29 -9.39
N MET A 135 -9.10 9.65 -8.35
CA MET A 135 -7.76 9.97 -7.82
C MET A 135 -6.68 8.96 -8.24
N ALA A 136 -7.02 7.89 -8.94
CA ALA A 136 -6.08 6.94 -9.51
C ALA A 136 -6.25 6.92 -11.04
N GLY A 137 -5.34 7.55 -11.76
CA GLY A 137 -5.42 7.81 -13.19
C GLY A 137 -4.36 7.08 -14.02
N ARG A 138 -3.71 7.82 -14.90
CA ARG A 138 -2.85 7.27 -15.97
C ARG A 138 -1.62 6.52 -15.48
N MET A 139 -1.14 6.83 -14.26
CA MET A 139 0.08 6.27 -13.70
C MET A 139 -0.20 5.28 -12.56
N LEU A 140 -1.00 5.67 -11.58
CA LEU A 140 -1.29 4.80 -10.43
C LEU A 140 -2.23 3.66 -10.80
N HIS A 141 -3.16 3.84 -11.76
CA HIS A 141 -4.02 2.75 -12.22
C HIS A 141 -3.22 1.53 -12.73
N PRO A 142 -2.33 1.66 -13.75
CA PRO A 142 -1.54 0.52 -14.22
C PRO A 142 -0.54 -0.01 -13.17
N LEU A 143 0.01 0.84 -12.32
CA LEU A 143 0.89 0.44 -11.23
C LEU A 143 0.17 -0.50 -10.25
N PHE A 144 -0.99 -0.12 -9.75
CA PHE A 144 -1.77 -0.92 -8.80
C PHE A 144 -2.38 -2.17 -9.44
N GLN A 145 -2.82 -2.10 -10.70
CA GLN A 145 -3.30 -3.28 -11.43
C GLN A 145 -2.20 -4.34 -11.58
N ARG A 146 -0.97 -3.93 -11.94
CA ARG A 146 0.18 -4.83 -11.98
C ARG A 146 0.53 -5.36 -10.60
N ALA A 147 0.55 -4.53 -9.57
CA ALA A 147 0.82 -4.97 -8.20
C ALA A 147 -0.16 -6.08 -7.76
N ILE A 148 -1.45 -5.91 -8.06
CA ILE A 148 -2.48 -6.91 -7.76
C ILE A 148 -2.25 -8.21 -8.57
N ALA A 149 -1.85 -8.10 -9.82
CA ALA A 149 -1.53 -9.27 -10.66
C ALA A 149 -0.30 -10.01 -10.13
N VAL A 150 0.79 -9.30 -9.83
CA VAL A 150 2.03 -9.84 -9.25
C VAL A 150 1.75 -10.53 -7.92
N GLY A 151 1.01 -9.88 -7.01
CA GLY A 151 0.66 -10.48 -5.73
C GLY A 151 -0.14 -11.78 -5.89
N LYS A 152 -1.08 -11.85 -6.85
CA LYS A 152 -1.80 -13.09 -7.17
C LYS A 152 -0.87 -14.17 -7.71
N GLN A 153 0.02 -13.82 -8.65
CA GLN A 153 0.97 -14.74 -9.25
C GLN A 153 1.91 -15.33 -8.21
N VAL A 154 2.52 -14.50 -7.37
CA VAL A 154 3.39 -14.95 -6.27
C VAL A 154 2.66 -15.92 -5.35
N LEU A 155 1.41 -15.61 -4.94
CA LEU A 155 0.63 -16.46 -4.06
C LEU A 155 0.24 -17.80 -4.71
N SER A 156 0.07 -17.85 -6.05
CA SER A 156 -0.34 -19.08 -6.77
C SER A 156 0.86 -19.93 -7.22
N GLU A 157 2.00 -19.33 -7.57
CA GLU A 157 3.15 -20.02 -8.15
C GLU A 157 4.23 -20.34 -7.11
N THR A 158 4.18 -19.71 -5.93
CA THR A 158 5.14 -19.98 -4.87
C THR A 158 4.47 -20.58 -3.64
N LYS A 159 5.25 -21.34 -2.86
CA LYS A 159 4.80 -21.89 -1.58
C LYS A 159 4.83 -20.87 -0.44
N LEU A 160 4.89 -19.57 -0.76
CA LEU A 160 4.98 -18.50 0.24
C LEU A 160 3.78 -18.51 1.19
N ALA A 161 2.61 -18.94 0.71
CA ALA A 161 1.39 -19.05 1.47
C ALA A 161 1.19 -20.38 2.20
N GLU A 162 1.99 -21.42 1.94
CA GLU A 162 1.85 -22.74 2.57
C GLU A 162 2.48 -22.79 3.97
N GLY A 163 1.90 -23.57 4.88
CA GLY A 163 2.41 -23.81 6.23
C GLY A 163 2.52 -22.56 7.11
N ARG A 164 1.55 -21.66 7.02
CA ARG A 164 1.54 -20.40 7.79
C ARG A 164 1.35 -20.65 9.26
N VAL A 165 2.23 -20.03 10.05
CA VAL A 165 1.91 -19.70 11.43
C VAL A 165 1.13 -18.38 11.36
N SER A 166 -0.16 -18.41 11.59
CA SER A 166 -0.98 -17.19 11.58
C SER A 166 -0.92 -16.49 12.93
N ILE A 167 -1.21 -15.19 12.97
CA ILE A 167 -1.39 -14.45 14.23
C ILE A 167 -2.39 -15.18 15.13
N ALA A 168 -3.45 -15.73 14.51
CA ALA A 168 -4.46 -16.49 15.24
C ALA A 168 -3.91 -17.79 15.85
N SER A 169 -3.05 -18.54 15.14
CA SER A 169 -2.43 -19.75 15.69
C SER A 169 -1.44 -19.43 16.81
N VAL A 170 -0.63 -18.37 16.67
CA VAL A 170 0.27 -17.91 17.74
C VAL A 170 -0.51 -17.50 18.99
N ALA A 171 -1.59 -16.75 18.81
CA ALA A 171 -2.45 -16.37 19.94
C ALA A 171 -3.01 -17.59 20.68
N VAL A 172 -3.37 -18.64 19.94
CA VAL A 172 -3.85 -19.90 20.51
C VAL A 172 -2.71 -20.67 21.21
N ASP A 173 -1.51 -20.68 20.65
CA ASP A 173 -0.35 -21.33 21.27
C ASP A 173 0.06 -20.64 22.58
N TYR A 174 -0.05 -19.31 22.66
CA TYR A 174 0.12 -18.59 23.93
C TYR A 174 -1.00 -18.91 24.92
N ALA A 175 -2.24 -19.02 24.48
CA ALA A 175 -3.34 -19.42 25.33
C ALA A 175 -3.09 -20.82 25.95
N ARG A 176 -2.50 -21.77 25.19
CA ARG A 176 -2.11 -23.12 25.68
C ARG A 176 -0.99 -23.08 26.71
N GLN A 177 -0.13 -22.08 26.72
CA GLN A 177 0.90 -21.93 27.76
C GLN A 177 0.32 -21.42 29.09
N ILE A 178 -0.84 -20.77 29.05
CA ILE A 178 -1.49 -20.18 30.23
C ILE A 178 -2.55 -21.13 30.79
N PHE A 179 -3.25 -21.87 29.90
CA PHE A 179 -4.36 -22.73 30.27
C PHE A 179 -4.14 -24.17 29.77
N ASP A 180 -4.19 -25.13 30.71
CA ASP A 180 -4.06 -26.57 30.40
C ASP A 180 -5.29 -27.13 29.67
N SER A 181 -6.47 -26.52 29.87
CA SER A 181 -7.72 -26.94 29.26
C SER A 181 -8.60 -25.74 28.89
N PHE A 182 -9.33 -25.86 27.78
CA PHE A 182 -10.29 -24.85 27.30
C PHE A 182 -11.75 -25.24 27.58
N ALA A 183 -11.99 -26.48 28.00
CA ALA A 183 -13.35 -27.00 28.22
C ALA A 183 -14.12 -26.31 29.35
N ASP A 184 -13.44 -25.60 30.24
CA ASP A 184 -14.05 -24.82 31.34
C ASP A 184 -13.94 -23.29 31.12
N LYS A 185 -13.25 -22.83 30.04
CA LYS A 185 -12.96 -21.41 29.81
C LYS A 185 -14.04 -20.67 29.04
N THR A 186 -14.11 -19.40 29.34
CA THR A 186 -15.00 -18.43 28.63
C THR A 186 -14.13 -17.46 27.82
N ALA A 187 -14.39 -17.37 26.52
CA ALA A 187 -13.80 -16.30 25.69
C ALA A 187 -14.80 -15.16 25.51
N LEU A 188 -14.29 -13.93 25.48
CA LEU A 188 -15.00 -12.71 25.13
C LEU A 188 -14.34 -12.10 23.89
N CYS A 189 -15.09 -11.95 22.82
CA CYS A 189 -14.67 -11.24 21.62
C CYS A 189 -15.32 -9.85 21.61
N ILE A 190 -14.50 -8.81 21.52
CA ILE A 190 -14.91 -7.41 21.44
C ILE A 190 -14.56 -6.87 20.08
N GLY A 191 -15.57 -6.57 19.26
CA GLY A 191 -15.42 -6.27 17.85
C GLY A 191 -15.63 -7.50 16.96
N ALA A 192 -15.63 -7.27 15.64
CA ALA A 192 -15.95 -8.31 14.65
C ALA A 192 -14.92 -8.30 13.49
N GLY A 193 -13.65 -8.08 13.80
CA GLY A 193 -12.56 -8.04 12.82
C GLY A 193 -12.24 -9.42 12.25
N LYS A 194 -11.64 -9.46 11.06
CA LYS A 194 -11.25 -10.71 10.37
C LYS A 194 -10.31 -11.59 11.21
N ILE A 195 -9.32 -10.97 11.87
CA ILE A 195 -8.33 -11.71 12.68
C ILE A 195 -8.97 -12.27 13.95
N SER A 196 -9.82 -11.50 14.64
CA SER A 196 -10.55 -11.99 15.83
C SER A 196 -11.42 -13.19 15.50
N THR A 197 -12.04 -13.18 14.32
CA THR A 197 -12.83 -14.31 13.80
C THR A 197 -11.97 -15.57 13.64
N LEU A 198 -10.76 -15.47 13.10
CA LEU A 198 -9.85 -16.60 12.95
C LEU A 198 -9.36 -17.13 14.33
N VAL A 199 -9.07 -16.24 15.28
CA VAL A 199 -8.70 -16.66 16.65
C VAL A 199 -9.85 -17.42 17.29
N LEU A 200 -11.09 -16.97 17.10
CA LEU A 200 -12.27 -17.66 17.61
C LEU A 200 -12.47 -19.06 17.00
N GLU A 201 -12.22 -19.21 15.70
CA GLU A 201 -12.29 -20.50 15.00
C GLU A 201 -11.34 -21.50 15.66
N HIS A 202 -10.07 -21.12 15.83
CA HIS A 202 -9.07 -21.99 16.47
C HIS A 202 -9.36 -22.27 17.94
N LEU A 203 -9.85 -21.32 18.73
CA LEU A 203 -10.23 -21.55 20.14
C LEU A 203 -11.40 -22.52 20.24
N ARG A 204 -12.34 -22.49 19.30
CA ARG A 204 -13.45 -23.46 19.26
C ARG A 204 -12.97 -24.88 18.98
N GLU A 205 -12.03 -25.06 18.08
CA GLU A 205 -11.41 -26.37 17.80
C GLU A 205 -10.78 -26.97 19.06
N LEU A 206 -10.36 -26.13 20.03
CA LEU A 206 -9.83 -26.57 21.33
C LEU A 206 -10.91 -26.90 22.37
N GLY A 207 -12.19 -26.86 22.00
CA GLY A 207 -13.30 -27.23 22.90
C GLY A 207 -13.68 -26.13 23.88
N LEU A 208 -13.55 -24.84 23.50
CA LEU A 208 -13.95 -23.70 24.33
C LEU A 208 -15.38 -23.85 24.85
N LYS A 209 -15.59 -23.72 26.17
CA LYS A 209 -16.87 -23.90 26.80
C LYS A 209 -17.91 -22.86 26.43
N LYS A 210 -17.52 -21.59 26.43
CA LYS A 210 -18.45 -20.46 26.24
C LYS A 210 -17.82 -19.34 25.47
N LEU A 211 -18.55 -18.82 24.48
CA LEU A 211 -18.19 -17.64 23.73
C LEU A 211 -19.16 -16.50 24.00
N LEU A 212 -18.64 -15.34 24.39
CA LEU A 212 -19.36 -14.08 24.48
C LEU A 212 -18.89 -13.18 23.36
N VAL A 213 -19.80 -12.47 22.72
CA VAL A 213 -19.51 -11.52 21.65
C VAL A 213 -20.08 -10.17 22.02
N CYS A 214 -19.24 -9.14 22.03
CA CYS A 214 -19.58 -7.76 22.34
C CYS A 214 -19.24 -6.86 21.18
N ASN A 215 -20.15 -6.00 20.76
CA ASN A 215 -19.91 -4.99 19.73
C ASN A 215 -20.77 -3.76 20.04
N ARG A 216 -20.31 -2.55 19.63
CA ARG A 216 -21.12 -1.32 19.70
C ARG A 216 -22.38 -1.43 18.84
N ASP A 217 -22.29 -2.16 17.73
CA ASP A 217 -23.41 -2.52 16.86
C ASP A 217 -23.99 -3.87 17.31
N PRO A 218 -25.21 -3.89 17.91
CA PRO A 218 -25.80 -5.11 18.43
C PRO A 218 -26.09 -6.18 17.36
N GLU A 219 -26.38 -5.76 16.12
CA GLU A 219 -26.67 -6.70 15.03
C GLU A 219 -25.40 -7.42 14.56
N LYS A 220 -24.25 -6.74 14.55
CA LYS A 220 -22.97 -7.38 14.30
C LYS A 220 -22.60 -8.35 15.41
N ALA A 221 -22.86 -7.99 16.67
CA ALA A 221 -22.64 -8.90 17.79
C ALA A 221 -23.52 -10.16 17.69
N LYS A 222 -24.81 -10.02 17.39
CA LYS A 222 -25.74 -11.15 17.20
C LYS A 222 -25.32 -12.04 16.03
N SER A 223 -25.01 -11.45 14.87
CA SER A 223 -24.61 -12.19 13.68
C SER A 223 -23.37 -13.05 13.95
N LEU A 224 -22.34 -12.47 14.59
CA LEU A 224 -21.12 -13.19 14.94
C LEU A 224 -21.38 -14.25 16.02
N ALA A 225 -22.21 -13.96 17.02
CA ALA A 225 -22.58 -14.91 18.06
C ALA A 225 -23.32 -16.12 17.47
N VAL A 226 -24.26 -15.90 16.55
CA VAL A 226 -24.96 -17.01 15.85
C VAL A 226 -23.98 -17.86 15.05
N LYS A 227 -23.12 -17.23 14.26
CA LYS A 227 -22.12 -17.92 13.42
C LYS A 227 -21.24 -18.88 14.24
N TYR A 228 -20.84 -18.46 15.44
CA TYR A 228 -19.90 -19.22 16.28
C TYR A 228 -20.56 -19.89 17.50
N SER A 229 -21.88 -20.02 17.51
CA SER A 229 -22.67 -20.64 18.62
C SER A 229 -22.34 -20.02 19.98
N GLY A 230 -22.11 -18.70 19.99
CA GLY A 230 -21.87 -17.91 21.20
C GLY A 230 -23.09 -17.14 21.63
N LYS A 231 -22.90 -16.26 22.62
CA LYS A 231 -23.94 -15.36 23.14
C LYS A 231 -23.53 -13.91 22.91
N ALA A 232 -24.38 -13.13 22.25
CA ALA A 232 -24.19 -11.68 22.15
C ALA A 232 -24.42 -11.03 23.52
N VAL A 233 -23.58 -10.04 23.85
CA VAL A 233 -23.66 -9.25 25.10
C VAL A 233 -23.70 -7.76 24.74
N GLU A 234 -24.47 -7.02 25.47
CA GLU A 234 -24.59 -5.57 25.34
C GLU A 234 -23.27 -4.88 25.73
N PHE A 235 -22.93 -3.81 25.05
CA PHE A 235 -21.65 -3.11 25.27
C PHE A 235 -21.59 -2.49 26.69
N GLU A 236 -22.73 -2.09 27.23
CA GLU A 236 -22.90 -1.55 28.58
C GLU A 236 -22.53 -2.58 29.65
N LYS A 237 -22.66 -3.88 29.36
CA LYS A 237 -22.30 -4.99 30.24
C LYS A 237 -20.87 -5.49 30.02
N LEU A 238 -20.04 -4.71 29.32
CA LEU A 238 -18.64 -5.10 29.01
C LEU A 238 -17.85 -5.42 30.30
N THR A 239 -17.92 -4.59 31.33
CA THR A 239 -17.18 -4.79 32.59
C THR A 239 -17.59 -6.10 33.31
N GLU A 240 -18.86 -6.48 33.23
CA GLU A 240 -19.36 -7.73 33.81
C GLU A 240 -18.88 -8.94 32.98
N SER A 241 -18.88 -8.79 31.66
CA SER A 241 -18.40 -9.82 30.73
C SER A 241 -16.93 -10.07 30.92
N LEU A 242 -16.10 -9.00 31.04
CA LEU A 242 -14.65 -9.08 31.34
C LEU A 242 -14.41 -9.81 32.69
N ALA A 243 -15.24 -9.62 33.69
CA ALA A 243 -15.07 -10.29 34.96
C ALA A 243 -15.28 -11.82 34.86
N THR A 244 -15.96 -12.33 33.86
CA THR A 244 -16.24 -13.75 33.65
C THR A 244 -15.41 -14.40 32.57
N ALA A 245 -14.79 -13.61 31.69
CA ALA A 245 -13.98 -14.11 30.57
C ALA A 245 -12.58 -14.49 31.03
N ASP A 246 -12.07 -15.64 30.59
CA ASP A 246 -10.69 -16.08 30.81
C ASP A 246 -9.79 -15.68 29.66
N ILE A 247 -10.36 -15.57 28.45
CA ILE A 247 -9.68 -15.13 27.24
C ILE A 247 -10.46 -13.95 26.69
N VAL A 248 -9.80 -12.84 26.40
CA VAL A 248 -10.40 -11.65 25.79
C VAL A 248 -9.67 -11.32 24.50
N ILE A 249 -10.42 -11.13 23.42
CA ILE A 249 -9.89 -10.76 22.11
C ILE A 249 -10.53 -9.43 21.75
N THR A 250 -9.70 -8.42 21.46
CA THR A 250 -10.18 -7.10 21.04
C THR A 250 -9.73 -6.80 19.61
N ALA A 251 -10.66 -6.32 18.79
CA ALA A 251 -10.45 -5.95 17.40
C ALA A 251 -11.50 -4.93 16.95
N THR A 252 -11.52 -3.76 17.58
CA THR A 252 -12.48 -2.69 17.25
C THR A 252 -11.83 -1.60 16.41
N GLY A 253 -12.64 -0.70 15.85
CA GLY A 253 -12.17 0.52 15.20
C GLY A 253 -12.19 1.73 16.15
N SER A 254 -12.00 1.52 17.45
CA SER A 254 -11.98 2.62 18.42
C SER A 254 -10.70 3.45 18.29
N THR A 255 -10.82 4.77 18.31
CA THR A 255 -9.67 5.68 18.29
C THR A 255 -9.01 5.86 19.67
N LYS A 256 -9.62 5.30 20.71
CA LYS A 256 -9.12 5.36 22.11
C LYS A 256 -9.31 4.00 22.77
N PRO A 257 -8.42 3.63 23.71
CA PRO A 257 -8.59 2.41 24.47
C PRO A 257 -9.96 2.31 25.15
N ILE A 258 -10.63 1.19 24.93
CA ILE A 258 -11.94 0.89 25.56
C ILE A 258 -11.78 0.19 26.91
N ILE A 259 -10.60 -0.40 27.16
CA ILE A 259 -10.26 -1.05 28.42
C ILE A 259 -9.10 -0.27 29.06
N SER A 260 -9.42 0.50 30.09
CA SER A 260 -8.42 1.25 30.86
C SER A 260 -7.95 0.45 32.07
N ARG A 261 -6.76 0.80 32.61
CA ARG A 261 -6.19 0.21 33.84
C ARG A 261 -7.18 0.28 35.01
N ALA A 262 -7.75 1.46 35.27
CA ALA A 262 -8.68 1.68 36.38
C ALA A 262 -9.95 0.80 36.27
N MET A 263 -10.45 0.57 35.05
CA MET A 263 -11.54 -0.35 34.79
C MET A 263 -11.09 -1.79 35.04
N PHE A 264 -9.93 -2.19 34.54
CA PHE A 264 -9.48 -3.57 34.61
C PHE A 264 -9.04 -3.98 36.02
N GLU A 265 -8.53 -3.08 36.84
CA GLU A 265 -8.29 -3.32 38.27
C GLU A 265 -9.60 -3.72 39.00
N LYS A 266 -10.73 -3.07 38.70
CA LYS A 266 -12.03 -3.46 39.25
C LYS A 266 -12.46 -4.84 38.76
N VAL A 267 -12.17 -5.16 37.50
CA VAL A 267 -12.42 -6.48 36.90
C VAL A 267 -11.58 -7.54 37.62
N MET A 268 -10.28 -7.32 37.84
CA MET A 268 -9.41 -8.28 38.52
C MET A 268 -9.82 -8.57 39.97
N ARG A 269 -10.28 -7.56 40.71
CA ARG A 269 -10.84 -7.77 42.06
C ARG A 269 -12.10 -8.68 42.02
N ARG A 270 -13.01 -8.45 41.06
CA ARG A 270 -14.21 -9.31 40.88
C ARG A 270 -13.81 -10.73 40.44
N ARG A 271 -12.77 -10.89 39.67
CA ARG A 271 -12.21 -12.18 39.27
C ARG A 271 -11.43 -12.89 40.38
N LYS A 272 -11.24 -12.28 41.54
CA LYS A 272 -10.38 -12.78 42.61
C LYS A 272 -8.96 -13.06 42.11
N HIS A 273 -8.43 -12.19 41.25
CA HIS A 273 -7.13 -12.26 40.63
C HIS A 273 -6.82 -13.56 39.86
N LYS A 274 -7.84 -14.26 39.34
CA LYS A 274 -7.65 -15.39 38.43
C LYS A 274 -6.94 -14.94 37.15
N PRO A 275 -6.04 -15.76 36.59
CA PRO A 275 -5.36 -15.45 35.34
C PRO A 275 -6.33 -15.09 34.21
N VAL A 276 -5.93 -14.13 33.41
CA VAL A 276 -6.67 -13.71 32.20
C VAL A 276 -5.71 -13.46 31.06
N PHE A 277 -6.07 -13.96 29.89
CA PHE A 277 -5.31 -13.78 28.66
C PHE A 277 -6.02 -12.74 27.78
N LEU A 278 -5.30 -11.66 27.48
CA LEU A 278 -5.81 -10.54 26.68
C LEU A 278 -5.03 -10.49 25.35
N ILE A 279 -5.75 -10.49 24.25
CA ILE A 279 -5.24 -10.42 22.89
C ILE A 279 -5.77 -9.13 22.26
N ASP A 280 -4.93 -8.12 22.14
CA ASP A 280 -5.28 -6.86 21.51
C ASP A 280 -4.73 -6.79 20.08
N ILE A 281 -5.60 -7.01 19.10
CA ILE A 281 -5.28 -6.96 17.67
C ILE A 281 -5.89 -5.74 16.98
N ALA A 282 -6.36 -4.77 17.77
CA ALA A 282 -6.85 -3.49 17.27
C ALA A 282 -5.71 -2.52 16.97
N LEU A 283 -5.93 -1.65 16.00
CA LEU A 283 -5.11 -0.49 15.74
C LEU A 283 -6.03 0.71 15.43
N PRO A 284 -6.01 1.75 16.25
CA PRO A 284 -5.31 1.89 17.53
C PRO A 284 -5.69 0.82 18.56
N ARG A 285 -4.84 0.66 19.61
CA ARG A 285 -5.08 -0.34 20.68
C ARG A 285 -6.41 -0.11 21.40
N ASP A 286 -7.11 -1.20 21.61
CA ASP A 286 -8.35 -1.23 22.44
C ASP A 286 -8.05 -1.32 23.95
N ILE A 287 -6.87 -1.83 24.32
CA ILE A 287 -6.45 -2.04 25.71
C ILE A 287 -5.29 -1.10 26.04
N ALA A 288 -5.42 -0.36 27.14
CA ALA A 288 -4.35 0.50 27.61
C ALA A 288 -3.11 -0.34 28.00
N PRO A 289 -1.88 0.03 27.59
CA PRO A 289 -0.68 -0.78 27.80
C PRO A 289 -0.39 -1.13 29.26
N ASP A 290 -0.69 -0.23 30.16
CA ASP A 290 -0.51 -0.37 31.61
C ASP A 290 -1.43 -1.41 32.26
N VAL A 291 -2.41 -1.93 31.53
CA VAL A 291 -3.23 -3.11 31.94
C VAL A 291 -2.35 -4.36 32.01
N GLY A 292 -1.37 -4.50 31.15
CA GLY A 292 -0.42 -5.64 31.13
C GLY A 292 0.52 -5.68 32.34
N GLU A 293 0.64 -4.61 33.12
CA GLU A 293 1.43 -4.56 34.33
C GLU A 293 0.71 -5.17 35.56
N LEU A 294 -0.59 -5.44 35.42
CA LEU A 294 -1.39 -6.01 36.51
C LEU A 294 -1.04 -7.49 36.73
N THR A 295 -1.00 -7.91 37.97
CA THR A 295 -0.71 -9.29 38.36
C THR A 295 -1.76 -10.25 37.75
N ASN A 296 -1.29 -11.37 37.16
CA ASN A 296 -2.10 -12.39 36.48
C ASN A 296 -2.84 -11.89 35.23
N VAL A 297 -2.39 -10.80 34.63
CA VAL A 297 -2.84 -10.33 33.33
C VAL A 297 -1.76 -10.59 32.30
N TYR A 298 -2.08 -11.37 31.29
CA TYR A 298 -1.19 -11.70 30.17
C TYR A 298 -1.71 -10.96 28.94
N LEU A 299 -1.18 -9.76 28.69
CA LEU A 299 -1.57 -8.90 27.56
C LEU A 299 -0.55 -9.07 26.43
N TYR A 300 -1.07 -9.46 25.26
CA TYR A 300 -0.29 -9.52 24.01
C TYR A 300 -0.97 -8.65 22.98
N ASN A 301 -0.22 -7.76 22.40
CA ASN A 301 -0.66 -6.93 21.28
C ASN A 301 -0.29 -7.57 19.94
N LEU A 302 -0.71 -6.92 18.86
CA LEU A 302 -0.45 -7.37 17.49
C LEU A 302 1.04 -7.58 17.21
N ASP A 303 1.91 -6.65 17.64
CA ASP A 303 3.35 -6.70 17.42
C ASP A 303 4.01 -7.87 18.18
N ASP A 304 3.54 -8.18 19.38
CA ASP A 304 4.07 -9.31 20.17
C ASP A 304 3.78 -10.65 19.49
N LEU A 305 2.56 -10.81 18.97
CA LEU A 305 2.18 -12.02 18.23
C LEU A 305 2.97 -12.14 16.92
N GLN A 306 3.21 -11.01 16.24
CA GLN A 306 3.93 -10.96 14.99
C GLN A 306 5.42 -11.29 15.13
N LYS A 307 6.10 -10.88 16.23
CA LYS A 307 7.49 -11.25 16.52
C LYS A 307 7.69 -12.78 16.56
N VAL A 308 6.73 -13.52 17.11
CA VAL A 308 6.80 -14.99 17.18
C VAL A 308 6.62 -15.62 15.81
N VAL A 309 5.70 -15.08 15.01
CA VAL A 309 5.53 -15.52 13.62
C VAL A 309 6.84 -15.36 12.84
N LEU A 310 7.55 -14.23 13.02
CA LEU A 310 8.85 -13.98 12.37
C LEU A 310 9.93 -14.98 12.78
N ALA A 311 10.02 -15.33 14.05
CA ALA A 311 11.01 -16.28 14.55
C ALA A 311 10.85 -17.68 13.95
N THR A 312 9.65 -18.05 13.54
CA THR A 312 9.33 -19.38 12.96
C THR A 312 9.61 -19.46 11.45
N HIS A 313 9.90 -18.31 10.78
CA HIS A 313 10.05 -18.24 9.32
C HIS A 313 11.41 -18.62 8.73
N SER A 314 12.42 -18.99 9.53
CA SER A 314 13.78 -19.27 9.05
C SER A 314 13.91 -20.44 8.05
N GLN A 315 12.85 -21.19 7.76
CA GLN A 315 12.88 -22.37 6.87
C GLN A 315 12.35 -22.13 5.43
N ARG A 316 12.06 -20.87 5.02
CA ARG A 316 11.36 -20.58 3.75
C ARG A 316 12.19 -19.91 2.66
N ASN A 317 13.52 -19.99 2.71
CA ASN A 317 14.41 -19.27 1.78
C ASN A 317 14.08 -19.49 0.29
N GLY A 318 13.77 -20.72 -0.13
CA GLY A 318 13.46 -21.02 -1.54
C GLY A 318 12.16 -20.40 -2.07
N ALA A 319 11.10 -20.29 -1.24
CA ALA A 319 9.85 -19.66 -1.66
C ALA A 319 9.98 -18.14 -1.76
N VAL A 320 10.76 -17.53 -0.86
CA VAL A 320 11.07 -16.09 -0.89
C VAL A 320 11.93 -15.75 -2.11
N GLU A 321 12.92 -16.57 -2.45
CA GLU A 321 13.75 -16.38 -3.64
C GLU A 321 12.91 -16.46 -4.93
N ALA A 322 12.04 -17.45 -5.07
CA ALA A 322 11.13 -17.57 -6.21
C ALA A 322 10.19 -16.35 -6.32
N ALA A 323 9.63 -15.89 -5.20
CA ALA A 323 8.79 -14.71 -5.17
C ALA A 323 9.54 -13.43 -5.56
N ASN A 324 10.79 -13.26 -5.10
CA ASN A 324 11.64 -12.13 -5.45
C ASN A 324 11.98 -12.11 -6.95
N LEU A 325 12.17 -13.26 -7.59
CA LEU A 325 12.39 -13.34 -9.04
C LEU A 325 11.17 -12.85 -9.82
N ILE A 326 9.97 -13.30 -9.46
CA ILE A 326 8.71 -12.86 -10.08
C ILE A 326 8.56 -11.33 -9.92
N VAL A 327 8.77 -10.81 -8.71
CA VAL A 327 8.68 -9.37 -8.46
C VAL A 327 9.69 -8.60 -9.28
N ALA A 328 10.96 -9.05 -9.34
CA ALA A 328 12.01 -8.37 -10.09
C ALA A 328 11.72 -8.29 -11.59
N GLU A 329 11.18 -9.37 -12.19
CA GLU A 329 10.76 -9.42 -13.59
C GLU A 329 9.67 -8.37 -13.85
N HIS A 330 8.61 -8.37 -13.08
CA HIS A 330 7.50 -7.42 -13.26
C HIS A 330 7.89 -5.96 -12.97
N VAL A 331 8.85 -5.72 -12.06
CA VAL A 331 9.43 -4.38 -11.86
C VAL A 331 10.15 -3.93 -13.12
N GLY A 332 10.95 -4.82 -13.74
CA GLY A 332 11.61 -4.55 -15.01
C GLY A 332 10.64 -4.18 -16.13
N GLU A 333 9.60 -4.98 -16.30
CA GLU A 333 8.53 -4.73 -17.29
C GLU A 333 7.78 -3.41 -17.03
N PHE A 334 7.44 -3.13 -15.77
CA PHE A 334 6.75 -1.88 -15.42
C PHE A 334 7.63 -0.66 -15.72
N VAL A 335 8.90 -0.71 -15.37
CA VAL A 335 9.87 0.36 -15.65
C VAL A 335 10.00 0.58 -17.15
N ALA A 336 10.14 -0.48 -17.95
CA ALA A 336 10.21 -0.40 -19.40
C ALA A 336 8.93 0.23 -20.00
N TRP A 337 7.74 -0.22 -19.54
CA TRP A 337 6.46 0.36 -19.95
C TRP A 337 6.34 1.85 -19.58
N HIS A 338 6.72 2.20 -18.36
CA HIS A 338 6.65 3.57 -17.85
C HIS A 338 7.52 4.51 -18.70
N ARG A 339 8.73 4.09 -19.01
CA ARG A 339 9.68 4.82 -19.87
C ARG A 339 9.17 4.99 -21.28
N ALA A 340 8.71 3.92 -21.92
CA ALA A 340 8.15 3.98 -23.26
C ALA A 340 7.01 5.01 -23.34
N ARG A 341 6.19 5.10 -22.29
CA ARG A 341 5.08 6.06 -22.21
C ARG A 341 5.56 7.51 -22.01
N GLU A 342 6.65 7.73 -21.29
CA GLU A 342 7.23 9.07 -21.13
C GLU A 342 7.93 9.58 -22.40
N LEU A 343 8.57 8.67 -23.13
CA LEU A 343 9.30 9.01 -24.35
C LEU A 343 8.38 9.16 -25.57
N GLY A 344 7.25 8.47 -25.60
CA GLY A 344 6.33 8.46 -26.74
C GLY A 344 5.97 9.87 -27.23
N PRO A 345 5.41 10.76 -26.38
CA PRO A 345 5.03 12.11 -26.80
C PRO A 345 6.20 12.94 -27.36
N MET A 346 7.38 12.81 -26.74
CA MET A 346 8.59 13.51 -27.18
C MET A 346 9.07 12.99 -28.53
N ILE A 347 9.06 11.69 -28.73
CA ILE A 347 9.41 11.08 -30.02
C ILE A 347 8.42 11.50 -31.10
N ASP A 348 7.12 11.47 -30.80
CA ASP A 348 6.08 11.91 -31.73
C ASP A 348 6.21 13.40 -32.10
N GLN A 349 6.56 14.25 -31.15
CA GLN A 349 6.80 15.67 -31.38
C GLN A 349 8.05 15.87 -32.25
N LEU A 350 9.14 15.12 -31.97
CA LEU A 350 10.36 15.13 -32.76
C LEU A 350 10.09 14.76 -34.23
N PHE A 351 9.33 13.68 -34.47
CA PHE A 351 8.95 13.28 -35.82
C PHE A 351 8.07 14.31 -36.48
N ARG A 352 6.99 14.80 -35.82
CA ARG A 352 6.11 15.82 -36.39
C ARG A 352 6.86 17.07 -36.81
N ARG A 353 7.71 17.61 -35.94
CA ARG A 353 8.49 18.83 -36.21
C ARG A 353 9.48 18.64 -37.38
N SER A 354 10.20 17.51 -37.38
CA SER A 354 11.15 17.19 -38.47
C SER A 354 10.48 16.97 -39.82
N HIS A 355 9.32 16.30 -39.83
CA HIS A 355 8.53 16.13 -41.06
C HIS A 355 7.92 17.43 -41.54
N ALA A 356 7.46 18.29 -40.63
CA ALA A 356 6.92 19.61 -41.00
C ALA A 356 7.98 20.49 -41.66
N ALA A 357 9.20 20.57 -41.08
CA ALA A 357 10.33 21.28 -41.66
C ALA A 357 10.73 20.74 -43.05
N ALA A 358 10.77 19.42 -43.19
CA ALA A 358 11.08 18.76 -44.46
C ALA A 358 9.96 19.03 -45.50
N GLN A 359 8.74 19.07 -45.14
CA GLN A 359 7.59 19.36 -46.03
C GLN A 359 7.60 20.82 -46.49
N GLU A 360 7.99 21.75 -45.62
CA GLU A 360 8.17 23.15 -45.94
C GLU A 360 9.26 23.33 -47.02
N GLU A 361 10.42 22.72 -46.83
CA GLU A 361 11.53 22.79 -47.82
C GLU A 361 11.17 22.10 -49.12
N LEU A 362 10.48 20.95 -49.06
CA LEU A 362 9.99 20.28 -50.27
C LEU A 362 9.02 21.16 -51.05
N SER A 363 8.08 21.80 -50.37
CA SER A 363 7.11 22.74 -51.02
C SER A 363 7.82 23.92 -51.67
N ARG A 364 8.86 24.46 -51.03
CA ARG A 364 9.73 25.53 -51.57
C ARG A 364 10.45 25.11 -52.80
N VAL A 365 11.00 23.88 -52.84
CA VAL A 365 11.71 23.33 -54.01
C VAL A 365 10.73 23.06 -55.16
N ILE A 366 9.57 22.44 -54.90
CA ILE A 366 8.54 22.17 -55.90
C ILE A 366 8.06 23.48 -56.55
N GLY A 367 7.85 24.54 -55.74
CA GLY A 367 7.45 25.84 -56.25
C GLY A 367 8.51 26.51 -57.22
N ARG A 368 9.78 26.10 -57.13
CA ARG A 368 10.88 26.57 -58.02
C ARG A 368 11.07 25.70 -59.25
N LEU A 369 10.68 24.42 -59.20
CA LEU A 369 10.88 23.47 -60.30
C LEU A 369 9.84 23.65 -61.44
N GLY A 370 8.73 24.39 -61.17
CA GLY A 370 7.63 24.55 -62.13
C GLY A 370 6.72 23.31 -62.16
N GLU A 371 6.16 23.00 -63.35
CA GLU A 371 5.29 21.83 -63.52
C GLU A 371 6.05 20.52 -63.37
N ILE A 372 5.69 19.76 -62.33
CA ILE A 372 6.19 18.41 -62.12
C ILE A 372 5.01 17.41 -62.19
N SER A 373 5.28 16.18 -62.68
CA SER A 373 4.27 15.15 -62.77
C SER A 373 3.91 14.66 -61.35
N ALA A 374 2.69 14.08 -61.20
CA ALA A 374 2.26 13.47 -59.93
C ALA A 374 3.26 12.41 -59.44
N GLN A 375 3.82 11.59 -60.34
CA GLN A 375 4.81 10.58 -60.02
C GLN A 375 6.13 11.19 -59.49
N GLN A 376 6.60 12.28 -60.08
CA GLN A 376 7.79 13.00 -59.61
C GLN A 376 7.58 13.61 -58.24
N ARG A 377 6.39 14.15 -57.97
CA ARG A 377 5.98 14.69 -56.66
C ARG A 377 6.02 13.57 -55.61
N GLU A 378 5.40 12.42 -55.86
CA GLU A 378 5.37 11.28 -54.98
C GLU A 378 6.82 10.76 -54.65
N GLN A 379 7.69 10.68 -55.67
CA GLN A 379 9.08 10.30 -55.48
C GLN A 379 9.84 11.28 -54.56
N LEU A 380 9.64 12.58 -54.72
CA LEU A 380 10.25 13.59 -53.87
C LEU A 380 9.73 13.55 -52.45
N GLU A 381 8.42 13.35 -52.25
CA GLU A 381 7.81 13.17 -50.94
C GLU A 381 8.35 11.92 -50.24
N ASP A 382 8.45 10.78 -50.95
CA ASP A 382 9.00 9.55 -50.40
C ASP A 382 10.50 9.68 -50.06
N LEU A 383 11.29 10.31 -50.93
CA LEU A 383 12.67 10.59 -50.64
C LEU A 383 12.87 11.43 -49.39
N THR A 384 12.10 12.51 -49.27
CA THR A 384 12.16 13.41 -48.12
C THR A 384 11.77 12.69 -46.85
N ARG A 385 10.72 11.89 -46.87
CA ARG A 385 10.27 11.06 -45.74
C ARG A 385 11.36 10.07 -45.30
N ARG A 386 11.99 9.38 -46.23
CA ARG A 386 13.10 8.42 -45.95
C ARG A 386 14.30 9.09 -45.34
N ILE A 387 14.68 10.28 -45.82
CA ILE A 387 15.80 11.05 -45.27
C ILE A 387 15.51 11.40 -43.81
N VAL A 388 14.34 11.97 -43.52
CA VAL A 388 13.94 12.31 -42.13
C VAL A 388 13.95 11.08 -41.22
N ASN A 389 13.33 10.00 -41.67
CA ASN A 389 13.28 8.77 -40.88
C ASN A 389 14.69 8.20 -40.62
N LYS A 390 15.59 8.26 -41.61
CA LYS A 390 16.95 7.76 -41.44
C LYS A 390 17.77 8.66 -40.51
N LEU A 391 17.62 9.97 -40.55
CA LEU A 391 18.26 10.90 -39.63
C LEU A 391 17.81 10.78 -38.20
N LEU A 392 16.50 10.48 -38.00
CA LEU A 392 15.92 10.33 -36.67
C LEU A 392 16.10 8.93 -36.06
N HIS A 393 16.47 7.94 -36.87
CA HIS A 393 16.64 6.56 -36.41
C HIS A 393 17.58 6.45 -35.23
N ASP A 394 18.82 6.96 -35.37
CA ASP A 394 19.84 6.84 -34.34
C ASP A 394 19.53 7.64 -33.07
N PRO A 395 19.08 8.93 -33.13
CA PRO A 395 18.62 9.66 -31.98
C PRO A 395 17.49 8.95 -31.21
N VAL A 396 16.50 8.41 -31.94
CA VAL A 396 15.37 7.70 -31.32
C VAL A 396 15.81 6.36 -30.71
N SER A 397 16.72 5.62 -31.38
CA SER A 397 17.30 4.40 -30.83
C SER A 397 18.09 4.70 -29.56
N MET A 398 18.92 5.72 -29.55
CA MET A 398 19.68 6.15 -28.37
C MET A 398 18.74 6.56 -27.19
N LEU A 399 17.62 7.23 -27.48
CA LEU A 399 16.62 7.55 -26.47
C LEU A 399 15.98 6.28 -25.88
N ARG A 400 15.77 5.25 -26.71
CA ARG A 400 15.19 3.96 -26.26
C ARG A 400 16.21 3.07 -25.57
N ASP A 401 17.45 3.01 -26.07
CA ASP A 401 18.49 2.06 -25.66
C ASP A 401 19.47 2.63 -24.63
N GLY A 402 19.59 3.96 -24.53
CA GLY A 402 20.55 4.69 -23.66
C GLY A 402 20.32 4.52 -22.16
N GLU A 403 19.46 3.66 -21.75
CA GLU A 403 18.86 3.58 -20.42
C GLU A 403 19.52 2.59 -19.46
N GLY A 404 20.54 1.87 -19.89
CA GLY A 404 21.31 0.95 -19.02
C GLY A 404 22.51 1.61 -18.33
N ARG A 405 22.90 2.82 -18.71
CA ARG A 405 24.08 3.51 -18.17
C ARG A 405 23.70 4.90 -17.64
N HIS A 406 24.33 5.34 -16.58
CA HIS A 406 24.19 6.64 -15.92
C HIS A 406 24.13 7.79 -16.93
N GLY A 407 22.95 8.25 -17.38
CA GLY A 407 22.84 9.29 -18.38
C GLY A 407 21.51 9.50 -19.11
N SER A 408 20.48 8.69 -18.87
CA SER A 408 19.21 8.77 -19.62
C SER A 408 18.52 10.15 -19.55
N GLY A 409 18.57 10.82 -18.40
CA GLY A 409 18.09 12.21 -18.26
C GLY A 409 18.87 13.22 -19.11
N GLN A 410 20.16 12.99 -19.34
CA GLN A 410 21.03 13.85 -20.15
C GLN A 410 20.69 13.75 -21.64
N TYR A 411 20.46 12.54 -22.16
CA TYR A 411 20.04 12.34 -23.55
C TYR A 411 18.69 12.96 -23.85
N ARG A 412 17.72 12.78 -22.97
CA ARG A 412 16.41 13.41 -23.08
C ARG A 412 16.53 14.93 -23.11
N HIS A 413 17.24 15.51 -22.15
CA HIS A 413 17.49 16.95 -22.09
C HIS A 413 18.22 17.46 -23.33
N ALA A 414 19.23 16.72 -23.81
CA ALA A 414 19.96 17.07 -25.02
C ALA A 414 19.05 17.07 -26.24
N VAL A 415 18.23 16.03 -26.45
CA VAL A 415 17.29 15.95 -27.58
C VAL A 415 16.24 17.06 -27.50
N THR A 416 15.67 17.30 -26.34
CA THR A 416 14.71 18.40 -26.11
C THR A 416 15.32 19.74 -26.51
N LYS A 417 16.56 20.03 -26.06
CA LYS A 417 17.27 21.28 -26.38
C LYS A 417 17.71 21.38 -27.82
N LEU A 418 18.35 20.31 -28.38
CA LEU A 418 18.86 20.30 -29.73
C LEU A 418 17.76 20.45 -30.78
N PHE A 419 16.63 19.83 -30.54
CA PHE A 419 15.47 19.89 -31.45
C PHE A 419 14.40 20.91 -31.01
N LYS A 420 14.69 21.70 -29.95
CA LYS A 420 13.82 22.78 -29.45
C LYS A 420 12.40 22.29 -29.13
N LEU A 421 12.26 21.13 -28.53
CA LEU A 421 10.96 20.51 -28.22
C LEU A 421 10.24 21.16 -27.02
N ASP A 422 10.89 22.09 -26.29
CA ASP A 422 10.32 22.86 -25.19
C ASP A 422 9.56 24.11 -25.64
N GLU A 423 9.74 24.54 -26.90
CA GLU A 423 9.02 25.66 -27.49
C GLU A 423 7.67 25.11 -27.95
N ASP A 424 6.67 25.12 -27.05
CA ASP A 424 5.29 24.82 -27.38
C ASP A 424 4.75 25.80 -28.42
N ASP A 425 3.96 25.27 -29.35
CA ASP A 425 3.14 25.98 -30.30
C ASP A 425 2.22 26.99 -29.57
N GLU A 426 2.70 28.20 -29.30
CA GLU A 426 1.79 29.32 -29.25
C GLU A 426 1.29 29.51 -30.69
N PRO A 427 -0.02 29.39 -30.95
CA PRO A 427 -0.54 29.74 -32.26
C PRO A 427 -0.20 31.21 -32.48
N THR A 428 0.67 31.48 -33.44
CA THR A 428 0.85 32.82 -33.99
C THR A 428 -0.50 33.24 -34.54
N GLU A 429 -1.27 33.95 -33.72
CA GLU A 429 -2.37 34.77 -34.21
C GLU A 429 -1.76 35.82 -35.15
N SER A 430 -2.04 35.69 -36.44
CA SER A 430 -1.85 36.71 -37.47
C SER A 430 -3.18 36.97 -38.18
#